data_5d68c29a2a433b1b1f80d59be2979b6f
#
_entry.id   5d68c29a2a433b1b1f80d59be2979b6f
#
_cell.length_a   1.000
_cell.length_b   1.000
_cell.length_c   1.000
_cell.angle_alpha   90.00
_cell.angle_beta   90.00
_cell.angle_gamma   90.00
#
_symmetry.space_group_name_H-M   'P 1'
#
loop_
_entity.id
_entity.type
_entity.pdbx_description
1 polymer ?
#
loop_
_entity_poly.entity_id
_entity_poly.type
_entity_poly.pdbx_seq_one_letter_code
_entity_poly.pdbx_strand_id
1 'polypeptide(L)'
;KNENDSRAASKANGDGYGASVNYALGDSGVSIGGAYTKSNRTLAQRNSTLGKGDNAEAWATGLKYDANNIYLAATYAETRNMTPITGGFANKNQGFEVVAQYQFDFGLRPSIGYVQSKAKDVENGIGDVDLVKYYDVAATYYFNKNMSAFVDYKINQLDDDNKLKINNDDVVALGLVYQF
;
A
#
# COMPACT_ATOMS: atom_id res chain seq x y z
N LYS A 1 7.54 -12.77 -24.14
CA LYS A 1 8.06 -11.39 -24.07
C LYS A 1 7.17 -10.49 -24.91
N ASN A 2 6.31 -9.68 -24.28
CA ASN A 2 5.54 -8.67 -25.00
C ASN A 2 6.36 -7.37 -25.08
N GLU A 3 7.40 -7.38 -25.92
CA GLU A 3 8.25 -6.21 -26.15
C GLU A 3 7.54 -5.10 -26.95
N ASN A 4 6.40 -5.42 -27.59
CA ASN A 4 5.57 -4.51 -28.38
C ASN A 4 4.25 -4.14 -27.69
N ASP A 5 4.20 -4.15 -26.35
CA ASP A 5 3.01 -3.75 -25.62
C ASP A 5 2.74 -2.26 -25.84
N SER A 6 1.59 -1.94 -26.43
CA SER A 6 1.14 -0.54 -26.67
C SER A 6 0.64 0.17 -25.40
N ARG A 7 0.57 -0.54 -24.25
CA ARG A 7 0.18 0.05 -22.99
C ARG A 7 1.25 1.01 -22.46
N ALA A 8 0.83 1.99 -21.67
CA ALA A 8 1.76 2.85 -20.96
C ALA A 8 2.76 2.00 -20.14
N ALA A 9 4.01 2.42 -20.05
CA ALA A 9 5.08 1.69 -19.35
C ALA A 9 4.69 1.27 -17.92
N SER A 10 3.94 2.10 -17.19
CA SER A 10 3.43 1.80 -15.84
C SER A 10 2.41 0.65 -15.78
N LYS A 11 1.81 0.29 -16.92
CA LYS A 11 0.79 -0.76 -17.06
C LYS A 11 1.25 -1.96 -17.88
N ALA A 12 2.48 -1.93 -18.38
CA ALA A 12 3.05 -3.02 -19.15
C ALA A 12 3.51 -4.16 -18.23
N ASN A 13 3.46 -5.39 -18.73
CA ASN A 13 3.85 -6.59 -17.98
C ASN A 13 4.91 -7.38 -18.75
N GLY A 14 5.96 -7.79 -18.04
CA GLY A 14 6.88 -8.83 -18.49
C GLY A 14 6.53 -10.19 -17.87
N ASP A 15 7.24 -11.24 -18.27
CA ASP A 15 7.12 -12.56 -17.67
C ASP A 15 7.60 -12.50 -16.22
N GLY A 16 6.92 -13.19 -15.34
CA GLY A 16 7.24 -13.15 -13.91
C GLY A 16 6.72 -14.37 -13.16
N TYR A 17 7.12 -14.45 -11.91
CA TYR A 17 6.68 -15.44 -10.96
C TYR A 17 6.50 -14.80 -9.58
N GLY A 18 5.75 -15.47 -8.72
CA GLY A 18 5.57 -15.07 -7.34
C GLY A 18 5.07 -16.23 -6.49
N ALA A 19 5.26 -16.08 -5.20
CA ALA A 19 4.77 -17.01 -4.19
C ALA A 19 4.36 -16.25 -2.93
N SER A 20 3.40 -16.79 -2.21
CA SER A 20 2.99 -16.27 -0.90
C SER A 20 2.68 -17.40 0.06
N VAL A 21 2.83 -17.12 1.33
CA VAL A 21 2.47 -18.02 2.42
C VAL A 21 1.76 -17.23 3.51
N ASN A 22 0.73 -17.83 4.09
CA ASN A 22 0.00 -17.32 5.25
C ASN A 22 -0.11 -18.44 6.26
N TYR A 23 0.14 -18.14 7.52
CA TYR A 23 0.08 -19.09 8.62
C TYR A 23 -0.71 -18.50 9.80
N ALA A 24 -1.77 -19.19 10.20
CA ALA A 24 -2.52 -18.87 11.40
C ALA A 24 -1.98 -19.67 12.59
N LEU A 25 -1.74 -19.00 13.71
CA LEU A 25 -1.20 -19.62 14.93
C LEU A 25 -2.33 -20.22 15.76
N GLY A 26 -2.88 -21.34 15.29
CA GLY A 26 -4.01 -22.01 15.94
C GLY A 26 -5.20 -21.05 16.14
N ASP A 27 -5.84 -21.14 17.31
CA ASP A 27 -7.00 -20.34 17.68
C ASP A 27 -6.64 -19.01 18.37
N SER A 28 -5.37 -18.58 18.31
CA SER A 28 -4.89 -17.37 18.99
C SER A 28 -5.41 -16.05 18.41
N GLY A 29 -5.99 -16.09 17.21
CA GLY A 29 -6.31 -14.89 16.43
C GLY A 29 -5.10 -14.26 15.72
N VAL A 30 -3.88 -14.79 15.93
CA VAL A 30 -2.64 -14.30 15.31
C VAL A 30 -2.39 -15.01 14.01
N SER A 31 -2.02 -14.26 12.99
CA SER A 31 -1.51 -14.81 11.72
C SER A 31 -0.32 -14.00 11.20
N ILE A 32 0.59 -14.69 10.52
CA ILE A 32 1.76 -14.11 9.87
C ILE A 32 1.74 -14.50 8.39
N GLY A 33 2.13 -13.57 7.53
CA GLY A 33 2.19 -13.80 6.10
C GLY A 33 3.45 -13.22 5.48
N GLY A 34 3.81 -13.79 4.33
CA GLY A 34 4.89 -13.27 3.49
C GLY A 34 4.63 -13.55 2.02
N ALA A 35 5.10 -12.67 1.16
CA ALA A 35 4.98 -12.79 -0.28
C ALA A 35 6.23 -12.28 -0.98
N TYR A 36 6.53 -12.87 -2.12
CA TYR A 36 7.59 -12.41 -3.01
C TYR A 36 7.12 -12.51 -4.46
N THR A 37 7.50 -11.53 -5.28
CA THR A 37 7.28 -11.57 -6.73
C THR A 37 8.45 -10.95 -7.46
N LYS A 38 8.72 -11.47 -8.65
CA LYS A 38 9.72 -10.94 -9.58
C LYS A 38 9.20 -11.06 -11.00
N SER A 39 9.40 -10.01 -11.80
CA SER A 39 9.06 -10.01 -13.23
C SER A 39 10.13 -9.31 -14.05
N ASN A 40 10.25 -9.68 -15.32
CA ASN A 40 11.06 -8.95 -16.27
C ASN A 40 10.40 -7.62 -16.61
N ARG A 41 11.18 -6.58 -16.73
CA ARG A 41 10.71 -5.28 -17.22
C ARG A 41 10.66 -5.28 -18.74
N THR A 42 9.63 -4.65 -19.30
CA THR A 42 9.53 -4.43 -20.74
C THR A 42 10.57 -3.42 -21.22
N LEU A 43 10.82 -3.34 -22.52
CA LEU A 43 11.74 -2.37 -23.10
C LEU A 43 11.32 -0.92 -22.74
N ALA A 44 10.02 -0.62 -22.79
CA ALA A 44 9.49 0.70 -22.43
C ALA A 44 9.76 1.06 -20.95
N GLN A 45 9.67 0.09 -20.04
CA GLN A 45 9.98 0.29 -18.62
C GLN A 45 11.48 0.50 -18.38
N ARG A 46 12.34 -0.26 -19.06
CA ARG A 46 13.80 -0.11 -18.96
C ARG A 46 14.32 1.21 -19.52
N ASN A 47 13.65 1.75 -20.54
CA ASN A 47 14.01 3.01 -21.19
C ASN A 47 13.40 4.23 -20.49
N SER A 48 12.68 4.08 -19.38
CA SER A 48 12.19 5.21 -18.60
C SER A 48 13.36 6.06 -18.04
N THR A 49 13.12 7.34 -17.82
CA THR A 49 14.15 8.29 -17.34
C THR A 49 14.65 7.90 -15.95
N LEU A 50 13.75 7.47 -15.08
CA LEU A 50 14.03 7.06 -13.71
C LEU A 50 13.76 5.55 -13.53
N GLY A 51 14.50 4.93 -12.62
CA GLY A 51 14.38 3.51 -12.32
C GLY A 51 15.06 2.64 -13.36
N LYS A 52 16.28 2.28 -13.09
CA LYS A 52 17.13 1.42 -13.96
C LYS A 52 17.07 -0.04 -13.49
N GLY A 53 17.23 -0.96 -14.43
CA GLY A 53 17.30 -2.39 -14.16
C GLY A 53 16.35 -3.21 -15.02
N ASP A 54 16.68 -4.49 -15.17
CA ASP A 54 15.97 -5.42 -16.05
C ASP A 54 14.78 -6.11 -15.39
N ASN A 55 14.74 -6.09 -14.06
CA ASN A 55 13.71 -6.77 -13.28
C ASN A 55 12.97 -5.79 -12.36
N ALA A 56 11.71 -6.08 -12.14
CA ALA A 56 10.87 -5.53 -11.09
C ALA A 56 10.68 -6.61 -10.02
N GLU A 57 10.87 -6.24 -8.76
CA GLU A 57 10.77 -7.16 -7.62
C GLU A 57 9.93 -6.54 -6.51
N ALA A 58 9.19 -7.37 -5.78
CA ALA A 58 8.52 -6.98 -4.56
C ALA A 58 8.54 -8.12 -3.54
N TRP A 59 8.67 -7.77 -2.28
CA TRP A 59 8.41 -8.66 -1.18
C TRP A 59 7.65 -7.93 -0.08
N ALA A 60 6.86 -8.67 0.66
CA ALA A 60 6.09 -8.14 1.78
C ALA A 60 6.02 -9.16 2.91
N THR A 61 5.90 -8.67 4.13
CA THR A 61 5.56 -9.47 5.31
C THR A 61 4.50 -8.74 6.11
N GLY A 62 3.64 -9.50 6.78
CA GLY A 62 2.57 -8.94 7.58
C GLY A 62 2.28 -9.79 8.81
N LEU A 63 1.84 -9.11 9.86
CA LEU A 63 1.36 -9.70 11.10
C LEU A 63 -0.05 -9.17 11.36
N LYS A 64 -0.96 -10.05 11.75
CA LYS A 64 -2.33 -9.73 12.10
C LYS A 64 -2.73 -10.39 13.41
N TYR A 65 -3.47 -9.65 14.24
CA TYR A 65 -4.26 -10.16 15.35
C TYR A 65 -5.73 -9.81 15.14
N ASP A 66 -6.60 -10.80 15.22
CA ASP A 66 -8.03 -10.65 14.98
C ASP A 66 -8.80 -11.57 15.95
N ALA A 67 -9.02 -11.09 17.14
CA ALA A 67 -9.78 -11.77 18.19
C ALA A 67 -10.22 -10.78 19.28
N ASN A 68 -11.16 -11.17 20.13
CA ASN A 68 -11.64 -10.39 21.27
C ASN A 68 -12.11 -8.97 20.91
N ASN A 69 -12.79 -8.83 19.77
CA ASN A 69 -13.24 -7.53 19.23
C ASN A 69 -12.10 -6.57 18.86
N ILE A 70 -10.85 -7.02 18.89
CA ILE A 70 -9.66 -6.24 18.54
C ILE A 70 -9.14 -6.74 17.18
N TYR A 71 -8.89 -5.81 16.29
CA TYR A 71 -8.15 -6.05 15.05
C TYR A 71 -6.89 -5.19 15.02
N LEU A 72 -5.74 -5.83 14.94
CA LEU A 72 -4.44 -5.19 14.74
C LEU A 72 -3.78 -5.79 13.54
N ALA A 73 -3.22 -4.97 12.67
CA ALA A 73 -2.40 -5.46 11.58
C ALA A 73 -1.22 -4.52 11.32
N ALA A 74 -0.09 -5.10 10.93
CA ALA A 74 1.07 -4.38 10.46
C ALA A 74 1.64 -5.07 9.23
N THR A 75 2.02 -4.28 8.22
CA THR A 75 2.62 -4.77 6.98
C THR A 75 3.86 -3.96 6.65
N TYR A 76 4.92 -4.65 6.24
CA TYR A 76 6.08 -4.03 5.62
C TYR A 76 6.30 -4.63 4.23
N ALA A 77 6.55 -3.76 3.27
CA ALA A 77 6.81 -4.16 1.88
C ALA A 77 8.00 -3.39 1.31
N GLU A 78 8.74 -4.04 0.45
CA GLU A 78 9.77 -3.39 -0.36
C GLU A 78 9.55 -3.74 -1.83
N THR A 79 9.61 -2.73 -2.70
CA THR A 79 9.57 -2.93 -4.16
C THR A 79 10.83 -2.36 -4.81
N ARG A 80 11.23 -2.95 -5.92
CA ARG A 80 12.34 -2.46 -6.75
C ARG A 80 11.87 -2.32 -8.19
N ASN A 81 12.12 -1.16 -8.78
CA ASN A 81 11.80 -0.85 -10.18
C ASN A 81 10.33 -1.13 -10.57
N MET A 82 9.41 -1.06 -9.62
CA MET A 82 8.00 -1.41 -9.79
C MET A 82 7.05 -0.23 -9.49
N THR A 83 7.38 0.61 -8.50
CA THR A 83 6.52 1.70 -8.07
C THR A 83 6.64 2.87 -9.03
N PRO A 84 5.56 3.25 -9.75
CA PRO A 84 5.60 4.37 -10.68
C PRO A 84 5.74 5.71 -9.94
N ILE A 85 6.58 6.58 -10.49
CA ILE A 85 6.74 7.98 -10.08
C ILE A 85 6.78 8.87 -11.32
N THR A 86 6.70 10.19 -11.16
CA THR A 86 6.86 11.11 -12.28
C THR A 86 8.21 10.91 -12.96
N GLY A 87 8.20 10.56 -14.24
CA GLY A 87 9.41 10.33 -15.03
C GLY A 87 9.90 8.87 -15.08
N GLY A 88 9.22 7.93 -14.39
CA GLY A 88 9.60 6.51 -14.45
C GLY A 88 9.17 5.69 -13.25
N PHE A 89 10.13 5.05 -12.63
CA PHE A 89 9.90 4.15 -11.48
C PHE A 89 10.91 4.45 -10.37
N ALA A 90 10.49 4.31 -9.13
CA ALA A 90 11.41 4.32 -8.01
C ALA A 90 12.35 3.11 -8.08
N ASN A 91 13.64 3.32 -7.87
CA ASN A 91 14.63 2.24 -7.81
C ASN A 91 14.27 1.25 -6.70
N LYS A 92 13.88 1.82 -5.56
CA LYS A 92 13.42 1.09 -4.39
C LYS A 92 12.28 1.89 -3.74
N ASN A 93 11.27 1.21 -3.27
CA ASN A 93 10.23 1.80 -2.44
C ASN A 93 10.01 0.94 -1.21
N GLN A 94 9.89 1.58 -0.06
CA GLN A 94 9.60 0.95 1.23
C GLN A 94 8.21 1.38 1.67
N GLY A 95 7.33 0.42 1.91
CA GLY A 95 5.98 0.62 2.43
C GLY A 95 5.87 0.09 3.86
N PHE A 96 5.26 0.87 4.72
CA PHE A 96 4.90 0.46 6.08
C PHE A 96 3.46 0.88 6.34
N GLU A 97 2.67 -0.06 6.86
CA GLU A 97 1.28 0.17 7.21
C GLU A 97 1.00 -0.48 8.55
N VAL A 98 0.22 0.21 9.39
CA VAL A 98 -0.28 -0.32 10.65
C VAL A 98 -1.69 0.18 10.87
N VAL A 99 -2.54 -0.69 11.42
CA VAL A 99 -3.92 -0.35 11.78
C VAL A 99 -4.32 -1.01 13.08
N ALA A 100 -5.11 -0.29 13.86
CA ALA A 100 -5.77 -0.80 15.06
C ALA A 100 -7.27 -0.46 15.01
N GLN A 101 -8.12 -1.43 15.31
CA GLN A 101 -9.58 -1.27 15.36
C GLN A 101 -10.14 -1.98 16.59
N TYR A 102 -11.24 -1.49 17.09
CA TYR A 102 -12.02 -2.13 18.14
C TYR A 102 -13.50 -2.19 17.76
N GLN A 103 -14.11 -3.36 17.87
CA GLN A 103 -15.53 -3.55 17.59
C GLN A 103 -16.34 -3.48 18.90
N PHE A 104 -17.14 -2.44 19.07
CA PHE A 104 -18.10 -2.36 20.17
C PHE A 104 -19.36 -3.20 19.88
N ASP A 105 -19.97 -3.75 20.92
CA ASP A 105 -21.17 -4.59 20.79
C ASP A 105 -22.38 -3.84 20.22
N PHE A 106 -22.43 -2.52 20.41
CA PHE A 106 -23.49 -1.67 19.86
C PHE A 106 -23.28 -1.26 18.39
N GLY A 107 -22.32 -1.86 17.69
CA GLY A 107 -22.14 -1.71 16.24
C GLY A 107 -21.10 -0.66 15.83
N LEU A 108 -20.47 0.09 16.74
CA LEU A 108 -19.41 1.05 16.41
C LEU A 108 -18.06 0.36 16.29
N ARG A 109 -17.29 0.69 15.25
CA ARG A 109 -15.90 0.27 15.05
C ARG A 109 -15.02 1.47 14.75
N PRO A 110 -14.40 2.11 15.75
CA PRO A 110 -13.33 3.07 15.54
C PRO A 110 -12.08 2.39 14.99
N SER A 111 -11.31 3.15 14.24
CA SER A 111 -10.07 2.72 13.58
C SER A 111 -9.05 3.85 13.62
N ILE A 112 -7.79 3.49 13.84
CA ILE A 112 -6.64 4.37 13.64
C ILE A 112 -5.59 3.62 12.84
N GLY A 113 -4.98 4.30 11.86
CA GLY A 113 -3.95 3.75 11.02
C GLY A 113 -2.81 4.72 10.74
N TYR A 114 -1.69 4.18 10.28
CA TYR A 114 -0.59 4.93 9.71
C TYR A 114 -0.11 4.23 8.46
N VAL A 115 0.09 5.00 7.41
CA VAL A 115 0.59 4.51 6.11
C VAL A 115 1.75 5.37 5.67
N GLN A 116 2.86 4.71 5.29
CA GLN A 116 4.00 5.36 4.65
C GLN A 116 4.49 4.54 3.47
N SER A 117 4.75 5.23 2.37
CA SER A 117 5.44 4.70 1.19
C SER A 117 6.55 5.68 0.81
N LYS A 118 7.80 5.24 0.86
CA LYS A 118 8.98 6.07 0.65
C LYS A 118 9.83 5.53 -0.49
N ALA A 119 9.95 6.32 -1.55
CA ALA A 119 10.92 6.04 -2.61
C ALA A 119 12.32 6.36 -2.12
N LYS A 120 13.27 5.49 -2.45
CA LYS A 120 14.67 5.57 -2.05
C LYS A 120 15.57 5.64 -3.28
N ASP A 121 16.66 6.37 -3.13
CA ASP A 121 17.72 6.45 -4.13
C ASP A 121 17.21 6.85 -5.52
N VAL A 122 16.24 7.78 -5.58
CA VAL A 122 15.71 8.28 -6.85
C VAL A 122 16.73 9.20 -7.50
N GLU A 123 16.98 8.98 -8.80
CA GLU A 123 18.00 9.70 -9.58
C GLU A 123 17.68 11.20 -9.72
N ASN A 124 18.54 11.92 -10.42
CA ASN A 124 18.41 13.35 -10.76
C ASN A 124 18.34 14.27 -9.53
N GLY A 125 19.01 13.89 -8.44
CA GLY A 125 19.07 14.70 -7.23
C GLY A 125 17.79 14.68 -6.38
N ILE A 126 16.83 13.83 -6.69
CA ILE A 126 15.61 13.64 -5.91
C ILE A 126 15.96 12.96 -4.58
N GLY A 127 16.71 11.82 -4.64
CA GLY A 127 17.10 11.05 -3.46
C GLY A 127 15.91 10.33 -2.81
N ASP A 128 15.84 10.41 -1.49
CA ASP A 128 14.74 9.81 -0.72
C ASP A 128 13.55 10.76 -0.66
N VAL A 129 12.36 10.26 -0.98
CA VAL A 129 11.12 11.07 -0.97
C VAL A 129 9.92 10.24 -0.55
N ASP A 130 9.09 10.78 0.34
CA ASP A 130 7.82 10.16 0.69
C ASP A 130 6.82 10.30 -0.47
N LEU A 131 6.26 9.17 -0.92
CA LEU A 131 5.21 9.11 -1.94
C LEU A 131 3.83 9.17 -1.30
N VAL A 132 3.69 8.55 -0.13
CA VAL A 132 2.49 8.52 0.69
C VAL A 132 2.94 8.57 2.14
N LYS A 133 2.31 9.41 2.95
CA LYS A 133 2.55 9.45 4.38
C LYS A 133 1.35 10.12 5.06
N TYR A 134 0.60 9.36 5.85
CA TYR A 134 -0.56 9.90 6.54
C TYR A 134 -0.96 9.08 7.77
N TYR A 135 -1.65 9.72 8.68
CA TYR A 135 -2.49 9.05 9.66
C TYR A 135 -3.92 8.97 9.14
N ASP A 136 -4.58 7.89 9.53
CA ASP A 136 -5.96 7.61 9.18
C ASP A 136 -6.77 7.44 10.47
N VAL A 137 -7.83 8.20 10.63
CA VAL A 137 -8.73 8.12 11.78
C VAL A 137 -10.14 7.93 11.26
N ALA A 138 -10.74 6.79 11.54
CA ALA A 138 -12.03 6.44 11.00
C ALA A 138 -12.97 5.84 12.04
N ALA A 139 -14.24 5.83 11.72
CA ALA A 139 -15.26 5.12 12.46
C ALA A 139 -16.28 4.54 11.50
N THR A 140 -16.60 3.26 11.68
CA THR A 140 -17.70 2.60 10.98
C THR A 140 -18.79 2.25 11.98
N TYR A 141 -20.05 2.52 11.62
CA TYR A 141 -21.20 2.09 12.38
C TYR A 141 -22.03 1.07 11.60
N TYR A 142 -22.20 -0.11 12.16
CA TYR A 142 -22.98 -1.19 11.59
C TYR A 142 -24.42 -1.12 12.12
N PHE A 143 -25.36 -0.71 11.29
CA PHE A 143 -26.79 -0.71 11.62
C PHE A 143 -27.34 -2.13 11.77
N ASN A 144 -26.85 -3.02 10.91
CA ASN A 144 -27.11 -4.45 10.86
C ASN A 144 -26.06 -5.15 10.00
N LYS A 145 -26.23 -6.47 9.78
CA LYS A 145 -25.28 -7.27 8.96
C LYS A 145 -25.17 -6.84 7.48
N ASN A 146 -26.15 -6.09 6.99
CA ASN A 146 -26.24 -5.69 5.58
C ASN A 146 -25.93 -4.21 5.36
N MET A 147 -25.96 -3.37 6.40
CA MET A 147 -25.86 -1.92 6.24
C MET A 147 -24.90 -1.31 7.25
N SER A 148 -24.00 -0.48 6.76
CA SER A 148 -23.08 0.32 7.58
C SER A 148 -22.86 1.70 6.98
N ALA A 149 -22.47 2.64 7.83
CA ALA A 149 -21.97 3.96 7.42
C ALA A 149 -20.56 4.16 8.00
N PHE A 150 -19.75 4.95 7.34
CA PHE A 150 -18.43 5.30 7.84
C PHE A 150 -18.10 6.77 7.65
N VAL A 151 -17.23 7.26 8.51
CA VAL A 151 -16.46 8.48 8.34
C VAL A 151 -14.99 8.14 8.42
N ASP A 152 -14.20 8.76 7.57
CA ASP A 152 -12.78 8.53 7.45
C ASP A 152 -12.08 9.88 7.28
N TYR A 153 -11.05 10.14 8.08
CA TYR A 153 -10.24 11.35 8.01
C TYR A 153 -8.78 10.99 7.86
N LYS A 154 -8.28 11.24 6.67
CA LYS A 154 -6.87 11.11 6.31
C LYS A 154 -6.15 12.41 6.61
N ILE A 155 -5.21 12.38 7.57
CA ILE A 155 -4.36 13.49 7.96
C ILE A 155 -3.03 13.33 7.22
N ASN A 156 -2.82 14.12 6.19
CA ASN A 156 -1.64 14.03 5.36
C ASN A 156 -0.39 14.52 6.12
N GLN A 157 0.73 13.85 5.90
CA GLN A 157 2.01 14.11 6.56
C GLN A 157 3.16 14.25 5.53
N LEU A 158 2.83 14.45 4.24
CA LEU A 158 3.83 14.76 3.22
C LEU A 158 4.34 16.19 3.41
N ASP A 159 5.61 16.37 3.18
CA ASP A 159 6.25 17.68 3.27
C ASP A 159 5.74 18.60 2.12
N ASP A 160 5.52 19.89 2.41
CA ASP A 160 5.08 20.90 1.44
C ASP A 160 6.10 21.10 0.30
N ASP A 161 7.39 20.86 0.58
CA ASP A 161 8.48 20.93 -0.38
C ASP A 161 8.83 19.58 -1.04
N ASN A 162 7.89 18.65 -1.03
CA ASN A 162 8.06 17.33 -1.65
C ASN A 162 8.58 17.47 -3.10
N LYS A 163 9.75 16.91 -3.36
CA LYS A 163 10.46 17.06 -4.64
C LYS A 163 9.69 16.50 -5.85
N LEU A 164 8.74 15.59 -5.62
CA LEU A 164 7.85 15.08 -6.66
C LEU A 164 6.56 15.87 -6.79
N LYS A 165 6.35 16.92 -5.97
CA LYS A 165 5.16 17.78 -5.96
C LYS A 165 3.86 16.99 -5.82
N ILE A 166 3.87 16.04 -4.91
CA ILE A 166 2.68 15.22 -4.62
C ILE A 166 1.75 16.07 -3.74
N ASN A 167 0.45 16.00 -4.03
CA ASN A 167 -0.56 16.69 -3.23
C ASN A 167 -0.56 16.17 -1.79
N ASN A 168 -0.56 17.08 -0.83
CA ASN A 168 -0.52 16.84 0.60
C ASN A 168 -1.78 17.31 1.36
N ASP A 169 -2.89 17.52 0.65
CA ASP A 169 -4.15 17.88 1.29
C ASP A 169 -4.68 16.75 2.18
N ASP A 170 -5.31 17.13 3.27
CA ASP A 170 -6.14 16.24 4.07
C ASP A 170 -7.40 15.84 3.32
N VAL A 171 -7.93 14.66 3.62
CA VAL A 171 -9.14 14.15 2.97
C VAL A 171 -10.14 13.67 4.01
N VAL A 172 -11.39 14.10 3.87
CA VAL A 172 -12.52 13.54 4.62
C VAL A 172 -13.40 12.75 3.66
N ALA A 173 -13.74 11.53 4.05
CA ALA A 173 -14.67 10.68 3.31
C ALA A 173 -15.86 10.27 4.20
N LEU A 174 -17.03 10.25 3.60
CA LEU A 174 -18.26 9.71 4.20
C LEU A 174 -18.83 8.67 3.25
N GLY A 175 -19.27 7.55 3.78
CA GLY A 175 -19.84 6.50 2.95
C GLY A 175 -20.95 5.72 3.62
N LEU A 176 -21.79 5.15 2.78
CA LEU A 176 -22.84 4.21 3.13
C LEU A 176 -22.62 2.93 2.35
N VAL A 177 -22.63 1.80 3.04
CA VAL A 177 -22.46 0.47 2.42
C VAL A 177 -23.72 -0.35 2.67
N TYR A 178 -24.24 -0.93 1.60
CA TYR A 178 -25.31 -1.91 1.65
C TYR A 178 -24.88 -3.19 0.90
N GLN A 179 -25.01 -4.33 1.58
CA GLN A 179 -24.69 -5.66 1.05
C GLN A 179 -25.98 -6.51 0.99
N PHE A 180 -26.26 -7.08 -0.16
CA PHE A 180 -27.43 -7.92 -0.43
C PHE A 180 -27.01 -9.35 -0.77
#